data_8fbb08006bd2d8c6f35a9ee8a481a3c5
#
_entry.id   8fbb08006bd2d8c6f35a9ee8a481a3c5
#
_cell.length_a   1.000
_cell.length_b   1.000
_cell.length_c   1.000
_cell.angle_alpha   90.00
_cell.angle_beta   90.00
_cell.angle_gamma   90.00
#
_symmetry.space_group_name_H-M   'P 1'
#
loop_
_entity.id
_entity.type
_entity.pdbx_description
1 polymer ?
#
loop_
_entity_poly.entity_id
_entity_poly.type
_entity_poly.pdbx_seq_one_letter_code
_entity_poly.pdbx_strand_id
1 'polypeptide(L)'
;MLTTLFAGILPAAVLVFHIYKADYLQPEPVDQIKRAILFGITSIVVSLVFSTPFEAIGLFSKEYNTMAGAFNLAFWGAGLPEELAKLIMLYFVVRNNPYFNEKMDGIVYAVCVSMGFAGFENLAYISSAGASWFGVSVSRALLAVPGHYYNGVFMGYFFAKYWFENDNKPRNLFWALAAPVITHTLYDFILMYMNVESSAGFSGLLFVFLLYFCFQMLKWSRKRITEHLEEDARNKDGYQKSERSANDFYDKSDKC
;
A
#
# COMPACT_ATOMS: atom_id res chain seq x y z
N MET A 1 8.05 26.55 5.15
CA MET A 1 8.46 25.35 5.91
C MET A 1 7.29 24.62 6.56
N LEU A 2 6.49 25.27 7.45
CA LEU A 2 5.35 24.59 8.11
C LEU A 2 4.27 24.17 7.09
N THR A 3 3.94 25.00 6.11
CA THR A 3 2.97 24.72 5.05
C THR A 3 3.38 23.53 4.16
N THR A 4 4.65 23.43 3.80
CA THR A 4 5.18 22.30 3.02
C THR A 4 5.16 21.00 3.81
N LEU A 5 5.45 21.06 5.11
CA LEU A 5 5.34 19.89 6.01
C LEU A 5 3.90 19.40 6.08
N PHE A 6 2.93 20.29 6.29
CA PHE A 6 1.52 19.93 6.30
C PHE A 6 1.06 19.35 4.96
N ALA A 7 1.40 20.00 3.85
CA ALA A 7 1.04 19.52 2.51
C ALA A 7 1.66 18.15 2.19
N GLY A 8 2.84 17.85 2.74
CA GLY A 8 3.50 16.56 2.56
C GLY A 8 2.85 15.42 3.34
N ILE A 9 2.53 15.65 4.60
CA ILE A 9 2.12 14.59 5.53
C ILE A 9 0.60 14.41 5.58
N LEU A 10 -0.18 15.50 5.49
CA LEU A 10 -1.63 15.48 5.68
C LEU A 10 -2.37 14.45 4.81
N PRO A 11 -2.10 14.32 3.49
CA PRO A 11 -2.81 13.35 2.66
C PRO A 11 -2.60 11.90 3.15
N ALA A 12 -1.36 11.56 3.53
CA ALA A 12 -1.06 10.23 4.07
C ALA A 12 -1.73 10.00 5.44
N ALA A 13 -1.72 11.01 6.32
CA ALA A 13 -2.38 10.93 7.63
C ALA A 13 -3.90 10.72 7.51
N VAL A 14 -4.56 11.40 6.56
CA VAL A 14 -5.99 11.22 6.29
C VAL A 14 -6.28 9.78 5.84
N LEU A 15 -5.44 9.19 4.99
CA LEU A 15 -5.63 7.83 4.52
C LEU A 15 -5.31 6.77 5.59
N VAL A 16 -4.34 7.01 6.48
CA VAL A 16 -4.14 6.20 7.69
C VAL A 16 -5.38 6.24 8.58
N PHE A 17 -5.94 7.43 8.82
CA PHE A 17 -7.16 7.55 9.60
C PHE A 17 -8.35 6.83 8.94
N HIS A 18 -8.45 6.90 7.61
CA HIS A 18 -9.49 6.22 6.85
C HIS A 18 -9.41 4.69 7.04
N ILE A 19 -8.23 4.07 6.87
CA ILE A 19 -8.10 2.62 7.01
C ILE A 19 -8.27 2.18 8.47
N TYR A 20 -7.76 2.94 9.43
CA TYR A 20 -7.97 2.70 10.84
C TYR A 20 -9.46 2.69 11.23
N LYS A 21 -10.26 3.59 10.65
CA LYS A 21 -11.71 3.63 10.86
C LYS A 21 -12.45 2.54 10.11
N ALA A 22 -11.92 2.06 8.98
CA ALA A 22 -12.51 0.95 8.25
C ALA A 22 -12.43 -0.37 9.02
N ASP A 23 -11.41 -0.51 9.86
CA ASP A 23 -11.22 -1.64 10.78
C ASP A 23 -12.03 -1.44 12.07
N TYR A 24 -13.35 -1.51 11.95
CA TYR A 24 -14.26 -1.28 13.07
C TYR A 24 -14.55 -2.53 13.92
N LEU A 25 -14.23 -3.73 13.42
CA LEU A 25 -14.49 -4.98 14.10
C LEU A 25 -13.50 -5.21 15.25
N GLN A 26 -12.23 -4.91 15.02
CA GLN A 26 -11.16 -5.09 16.02
C GLN A 26 -10.01 -4.10 15.76
N PRO A 27 -10.24 -2.80 16.04
CA PRO A 27 -9.25 -1.76 15.71
C PRO A 27 -7.89 -2.00 16.36
N GLU A 28 -6.85 -1.84 15.57
CA GLU A 28 -5.46 -2.03 15.99
C GLU A 28 -5.01 -1.00 17.04
N PRO A 29 -4.15 -1.38 18.02
CA PRO A 29 -3.59 -0.44 18.96
C PRO A 29 -2.80 0.69 18.26
N VAL A 30 -3.01 1.92 18.68
CA VAL A 30 -2.39 3.10 18.08
C VAL A 30 -0.86 3.02 18.03
N ASP A 31 -0.24 2.36 19.02
CA ASP A 31 1.23 2.19 19.04
C ASP A 31 1.71 1.22 17.96
N GLN A 32 0.90 0.21 17.58
CA GLN A 32 1.22 -0.66 16.44
C GLN A 32 1.06 0.08 15.11
N ILE A 33 0.05 0.95 14.98
CA ILE A 33 -0.12 1.85 13.82
C ILE A 33 1.11 2.77 13.68
N LYS A 34 1.53 3.43 14.76
CA LYS A 34 2.74 4.28 14.75
C LYS A 34 3.99 3.50 14.36
N ARG A 35 4.14 2.27 14.90
CA ARG A 35 5.23 1.37 14.55
C ARG A 35 5.22 1.06 13.06
N ALA A 36 4.09 0.69 12.48
CA ALA A 36 3.98 0.40 11.05
C ALA A 36 4.35 1.61 10.18
N ILE A 37 3.91 2.82 10.54
CA ILE A 37 4.29 4.07 9.86
C ILE A 37 5.81 4.29 9.92
N LEU A 38 6.45 4.09 11.07
CA LEU A 38 7.91 4.23 11.22
C LEU A 38 8.68 3.23 10.35
N PHE A 39 8.21 1.97 10.27
CA PHE A 39 8.79 0.99 9.36
C PHE A 39 8.57 1.39 7.89
N GLY A 40 7.44 2.03 7.57
CA GLY A 40 7.19 2.62 6.25
C GLY A 40 8.20 3.71 5.89
N ILE A 41 8.51 4.62 6.81
CA ILE A 41 9.56 5.63 6.61
C ILE A 41 10.93 4.94 6.41
N THR A 42 11.23 3.92 7.19
CA THR A 42 12.49 3.16 7.07
C THR A 42 12.60 2.43 5.73
N SER A 43 11.46 2.01 5.13
CA SER A 43 11.46 1.31 3.85
C SER A 43 12.01 2.16 2.70
N ILE A 44 12.06 3.49 2.82
CA ILE A 44 12.70 4.38 1.84
C ILE A 44 14.20 4.08 1.75
N VAL A 45 14.88 3.95 2.89
CA VAL A 45 16.31 3.62 2.88
C VAL A 45 16.54 2.24 2.26
N VAL A 46 15.67 1.27 2.58
CA VAL A 46 15.75 -0.08 2.02
C VAL A 46 15.49 -0.09 0.52
N SER A 47 14.54 0.72 0.02
CA SER A 47 14.30 0.83 -1.43
C SER A 47 15.49 1.39 -2.18
N LEU A 48 16.20 2.37 -1.61
CA LEU A 48 17.44 2.91 -2.18
C LEU A 48 18.56 1.85 -2.23
N VAL A 49 18.68 0.99 -1.21
CA VAL A 49 19.64 -0.13 -1.22
C VAL A 49 19.35 -1.09 -2.37
N PHE A 50 18.09 -1.30 -2.74
CA PHE A 50 17.72 -2.15 -3.88
C PHE A 50 17.86 -1.42 -5.23
N SER A 51 17.47 -0.15 -5.34
CA SER A 51 17.50 0.57 -6.62
C SER A 51 18.91 0.97 -7.05
N THR A 52 19.82 1.31 -6.12
CA THR A 52 21.18 1.73 -6.44
C THR A 52 21.97 0.69 -7.26
N PRO A 53 22.00 -0.62 -6.93
CA PRO A 53 22.64 -1.62 -7.77
C PRO A 53 22.02 -1.73 -9.17
N PHE A 54 20.70 -1.58 -9.32
CA PHE A 54 20.04 -1.62 -10.62
C PHE A 54 20.45 -0.44 -11.50
N GLU A 55 20.58 0.76 -10.92
CA GLU A 55 21.11 1.94 -11.61
C GLU A 55 22.59 1.71 -12.00
N ALA A 56 23.41 1.19 -11.09
CA ALA A 56 24.84 0.97 -11.32
C ALA A 56 25.14 -0.02 -12.45
N ILE A 57 24.30 -1.03 -12.65
CA ILE A 57 24.44 -1.99 -13.78
C ILE A 57 23.67 -1.57 -15.02
N GLY A 58 23.07 -0.37 -15.05
CA GLY A 58 22.46 0.24 -16.22
C GLY A 58 21.07 -0.30 -16.57
N LEU A 59 20.32 -0.91 -15.63
CA LEU A 59 18.94 -1.33 -15.87
C LEU A 59 17.97 -0.15 -16.06
N PHE A 60 18.30 1.00 -15.47
CA PHE A 60 17.58 2.25 -15.69
C PHE A 60 18.52 3.46 -15.59
N SER A 61 18.04 4.61 -16.09
CA SER A 61 18.66 5.92 -15.89
C SER A 61 17.59 6.91 -15.44
N LYS A 62 17.98 7.88 -14.61
CA LYS A 62 17.11 9.01 -14.24
C LYS A 62 16.86 9.96 -15.40
N GLU A 63 17.79 9.99 -16.36
CA GLU A 63 17.63 10.70 -17.63
C GLU A 63 17.12 9.72 -18.68
N TYR A 64 15.93 9.96 -19.19
CA TYR A 64 15.28 9.11 -20.17
C TYR A 64 14.54 9.96 -21.23
N ASN A 65 14.55 9.48 -22.47
CA ASN A 65 13.91 10.14 -23.61
C ASN A 65 13.17 9.14 -24.52
N THR A 66 12.97 7.92 -24.05
CA THR A 66 12.28 6.86 -24.77
C THR A 66 11.23 6.19 -23.90
N MET A 67 10.23 5.57 -24.55
CA MET A 67 9.22 4.75 -23.85
C MET A 67 9.88 3.64 -23.02
N ALA A 68 10.88 2.95 -23.57
CA ALA A 68 11.60 1.90 -22.84
C ALA A 68 12.36 2.46 -21.63
N GLY A 69 12.99 3.63 -21.77
CA GLY A 69 13.65 4.32 -20.66
C GLY A 69 12.67 4.70 -19.54
N ALA A 70 11.50 5.24 -19.90
CA ALA A 70 10.43 5.54 -18.95
C ALA A 70 9.94 4.28 -18.21
N PHE A 71 9.75 3.18 -18.93
CA PHE A 71 9.36 1.89 -18.32
C PHE A 71 10.45 1.34 -17.39
N ASN A 72 11.70 1.37 -17.83
CA ASN A 72 12.81 0.86 -17.02
C ASN A 72 12.98 1.66 -15.71
N LEU A 73 12.85 2.99 -15.77
CA LEU A 73 12.88 3.82 -14.56
C LEU A 73 11.67 3.51 -13.65
N ALA A 74 10.47 3.42 -14.21
CA ALA A 74 9.26 3.11 -13.44
C ALA A 74 9.34 1.73 -12.75
N PHE A 75 9.91 0.71 -13.43
CA PHE A 75 9.98 -0.65 -12.90
C PHE A 75 11.20 -0.86 -11.98
N TRP A 76 12.42 -0.62 -12.49
CA TRP A 76 13.67 -0.91 -11.77
C TRP A 76 14.07 0.21 -10.80
N GLY A 77 13.67 1.46 -11.09
CA GLY A 77 13.98 2.62 -10.27
C GLY A 77 13.00 2.84 -9.11
N ALA A 78 11.73 2.50 -9.30
CA ALA A 78 10.65 2.76 -8.33
C ALA A 78 9.85 1.50 -7.99
N GLY A 79 8.99 1.00 -8.87
CA GLY A 79 7.96 0.02 -8.57
C GLY A 79 8.46 -1.23 -7.85
N LEU A 80 9.47 -1.92 -8.39
CA LEU A 80 10.00 -3.14 -7.77
C LEU A 80 10.76 -2.86 -6.46
N PRO A 81 11.75 -1.95 -6.39
CA PRO A 81 12.51 -1.73 -5.17
C PRO A 81 11.67 -1.18 -4.02
N GLU A 82 10.72 -0.29 -4.30
CA GLU A 82 9.88 0.31 -3.28
C GLU A 82 8.86 -0.69 -2.70
N GLU A 83 8.16 -1.42 -3.57
CA GLU A 83 7.16 -2.37 -3.08
C GLU A 83 7.81 -3.58 -2.40
N LEU A 84 8.99 -4.01 -2.85
CA LEU A 84 9.78 -5.03 -2.16
C LEU A 84 10.22 -4.54 -0.76
N ALA A 85 10.70 -3.31 -0.66
CA ALA A 85 11.09 -2.72 0.62
C ALA A 85 9.90 -2.62 1.58
N LYS A 86 8.73 -2.17 1.10
CA LYS A 86 7.50 -2.10 1.88
C LYS A 86 7.04 -3.48 2.37
N LEU A 87 7.10 -4.50 1.50
CA LEU A 87 6.74 -5.87 1.87
C LEU A 87 7.68 -6.45 2.96
N ILE A 88 8.99 -6.21 2.84
CA ILE A 88 9.96 -6.60 3.86
C ILE A 88 9.65 -5.91 5.19
N MET A 89 9.36 -4.61 5.17
CA MET A 89 9.01 -3.87 6.37
C MET A 89 7.69 -4.32 6.97
N LEU A 90 6.68 -4.64 6.16
CA LEU A 90 5.44 -5.25 6.61
C LEU A 90 5.69 -6.56 7.37
N TYR A 91 6.54 -7.45 6.82
CA TYR A 91 6.92 -8.68 7.51
C TYR A 91 7.53 -8.41 8.89
N PHE A 92 8.43 -7.43 9.01
CA PHE A 92 9.03 -7.06 10.30
C PHE A 92 8.02 -6.43 11.29
N VAL A 93 6.99 -5.76 10.81
CA VAL A 93 5.91 -5.24 11.64
C VAL A 93 5.09 -6.37 12.26
N VAL A 94 4.76 -7.42 11.47
CA VAL A 94 3.76 -8.41 11.88
C VAL A 94 4.34 -9.68 12.51
N ARG A 95 5.58 -10.09 12.19
CA ARG A 95 6.16 -11.40 12.53
C ARG A 95 6.10 -11.78 14.01
N ASN A 96 6.11 -10.81 14.92
CA ASN A 96 6.05 -11.00 16.37
C ASN A 96 4.99 -10.08 17.00
N ASN A 97 3.95 -9.73 16.25
CA ASN A 97 2.89 -8.85 16.70
C ASN A 97 1.69 -9.68 17.16
N PRO A 98 1.35 -9.71 18.47
CA PRO A 98 0.23 -10.49 18.98
C PRO A 98 -1.13 -9.93 18.53
N TYR A 99 -1.18 -8.70 18.06
CA TYR A 99 -2.39 -8.07 17.53
C TYR A 99 -2.63 -8.41 16.06
N PHE A 100 -1.67 -9.04 15.36
CA PHE A 100 -1.85 -9.52 13.99
C PHE A 100 -2.59 -10.85 14.01
N ASN A 101 -3.92 -10.82 14.12
CA ASN A 101 -4.75 -11.97 14.41
C ASN A 101 -5.98 -12.16 13.51
N GLU A 102 -6.28 -11.18 12.65
CA GLU A 102 -7.33 -11.28 11.62
C GLU A 102 -6.84 -10.78 10.25
N LYS A 103 -7.60 -11.07 9.18
CA LYS A 103 -7.15 -10.75 7.81
C LYS A 103 -7.13 -9.27 7.53
N MET A 104 -8.05 -8.51 8.11
CA MET A 104 -8.11 -7.06 7.96
C MET A 104 -6.84 -6.37 8.47
N ASP A 105 -6.19 -6.89 9.51
CA ASP A 105 -4.94 -6.36 10.04
C ASP A 105 -3.83 -6.30 8.99
N GLY A 106 -3.79 -7.29 8.08
CA GLY A 106 -2.83 -7.31 6.98
C GLY A 106 -2.97 -6.10 6.07
N ILE A 107 -4.21 -5.68 5.78
CA ILE A 107 -4.47 -4.46 5.01
C ILE A 107 -4.10 -3.23 5.83
N VAL A 108 -4.51 -3.16 7.10
CA VAL A 108 -4.25 -2.02 7.99
C VAL A 108 -2.74 -1.77 8.11
N TYR A 109 -1.96 -2.79 8.46
CA TYR A 109 -0.51 -2.62 8.61
C TYR A 109 0.20 -2.33 7.29
N ALA A 110 -0.18 -2.97 6.18
CA ALA A 110 0.41 -2.70 4.87
C ALA A 110 0.12 -1.28 4.39
N VAL A 111 -1.10 -0.78 4.59
CA VAL A 111 -1.46 0.61 4.30
C VAL A 111 -0.66 1.56 5.19
N CYS A 112 -0.52 1.29 6.49
CA CYS A 112 0.27 2.14 7.39
C CYS A 112 1.75 2.20 6.98
N VAL A 113 2.35 1.07 6.57
CA VAL A 113 3.71 1.03 5.98
C VAL A 113 3.75 1.87 4.70
N SER A 114 2.81 1.66 3.77
CA SER A 114 2.76 2.41 2.51
C SER A 114 2.56 3.91 2.73
N MET A 115 1.75 4.31 3.71
CA MET A 115 1.53 5.72 4.02
C MET A 115 2.72 6.37 4.75
N GLY A 116 3.46 5.62 5.56
CA GLY A 116 4.73 6.07 6.13
C GLY A 116 5.75 6.38 5.03
N PHE A 117 5.89 5.49 4.06
CA PHE A 117 6.70 5.70 2.85
C PHE A 117 6.22 6.93 2.08
N ALA A 118 4.95 6.94 1.66
CA ALA A 118 4.38 7.97 0.80
C ALA A 118 4.41 9.37 1.43
N GLY A 119 4.18 9.48 2.74
CA GLY A 119 4.25 10.77 3.44
C GLY A 119 5.65 11.39 3.44
N PHE A 120 6.69 10.57 3.65
CA PHE A 120 8.07 11.06 3.59
C PHE A 120 8.51 11.34 2.15
N GLU A 121 8.19 10.47 1.22
CA GLU A 121 8.47 10.68 -0.21
C GLU A 121 7.78 11.94 -0.72
N ASN A 122 6.51 12.15 -0.38
CA ASN A 122 5.76 13.35 -0.73
C ASN A 122 6.41 14.63 -0.18
N LEU A 123 6.91 14.57 1.06
CA LEU A 123 7.66 15.68 1.66
C LEU A 123 8.95 15.96 0.88
N ALA A 124 9.69 14.95 0.44
CA ALA A 124 10.91 15.10 -0.36
C ALA A 124 10.61 15.76 -1.71
N TYR A 125 9.58 15.30 -2.43
CA TYR A 125 9.16 15.89 -3.70
C TYR A 125 8.72 17.35 -3.56
N ILE A 126 7.91 17.69 -2.57
CA ILE A 126 7.44 19.05 -2.33
C ILE A 126 8.61 19.97 -1.95
N SER A 127 9.55 19.48 -1.15
CA SER A 127 10.72 20.25 -0.70
C SER A 127 11.68 20.56 -1.85
N SER A 128 11.77 19.67 -2.86
CA SER A 128 12.63 19.84 -4.04
C SER A 128 11.95 20.66 -5.17
N ALA A 129 10.64 20.85 -5.12
CA ALA A 129 9.85 21.46 -6.20
C ALA A 129 10.02 22.99 -6.35
N GLY A 130 10.69 23.66 -5.41
CA GLY A 130 10.91 25.12 -5.47
C GLY A 130 9.61 25.91 -5.60
N ALA A 131 9.48 26.74 -6.64
CA ALA A 131 8.29 27.57 -6.88
C ALA A 131 7.04 26.73 -7.23
N SER A 132 7.20 25.52 -7.74
CA SER A 132 6.10 24.62 -8.15
C SER A 132 5.52 23.79 -7.00
N TRP A 133 5.98 23.98 -5.76
CA TRP A 133 5.63 23.16 -4.61
C TRP A 133 4.13 22.96 -4.41
N PHE A 134 3.30 23.98 -4.68
CA PHE A 134 1.86 23.91 -4.50
C PHE A 134 1.21 22.97 -5.52
N GLY A 135 1.56 23.10 -6.81
CA GLY A 135 1.08 22.20 -7.87
C GLY A 135 1.49 20.75 -7.63
N VAL A 136 2.76 20.54 -7.24
CA VAL A 136 3.27 19.21 -6.86
C VAL A 136 2.51 18.66 -5.65
N SER A 137 2.24 19.47 -4.63
CA SER A 137 1.45 19.05 -3.46
C SER A 137 0.06 18.56 -3.83
N VAL A 138 -0.65 19.34 -4.65
CA VAL A 138 -2.04 19.01 -5.06
C VAL A 138 -2.06 17.75 -5.93
N SER A 139 -1.20 17.65 -6.95
CA SER A 139 -1.17 16.49 -7.83
C SER A 139 -0.81 15.21 -7.07
N ARG A 140 0.18 15.27 -6.17
CA ARG A 140 0.58 14.11 -5.38
C ARG A 140 -0.46 13.72 -4.32
N ALA A 141 -1.12 14.69 -3.69
CA ALA A 141 -2.20 14.43 -2.74
C ALA A 141 -3.41 13.73 -3.39
N LEU A 142 -3.70 14.03 -4.66
CA LEU A 142 -4.85 13.48 -5.38
C LEU A 142 -4.54 12.16 -6.11
N LEU A 143 -3.30 11.93 -6.51
CA LEU A 143 -2.94 10.80 -7.37
C LEU A 143 -1.88 9.89 -6.73
N ALA A 144 -0.67 10.40 -6.40
CA ALA A 144 0.45 9.57 -5.95
C ALA A 144 0.19 8.96 -4.56
N VAL A 145 -0.19 9.78 -3.57
CA VAL A 145 -0.43 9.29 -2.20
C VAL A 145 -1.60 8.29 -2.16
N PRO A 146 -2.76 8.51 -2.82
CA PRO A 146 -3.78 7.48 -3.00
C PRO A 146 -3.28 6.24 -3.75
N GLY A 147 -2.38 6.38 -4.73
CA GLY A 147 -1.74 5.26 -5.42
C GLY A 147 -1.02 4.33 -4.46
N HIS A 148 -0.18 4.86 -3.59
CA HIS A 148 0.49 4.09 -2.53
C HIS A 148 -0.50 3.46 -1.54
N TYR A 149 -1.59 4.13 -1.22
CA TYR A 149 -2.66 3.56 -0.39
C TYR A 149 -3.25 2.30 -1.04
N TYR A 150 -3.59 2.36 -2.34
CA TYR A 150 -4.15 1.21 -3.06
C TYR A 150 -3.14 0.07 -3.15
N ASN A 151 -1.87 0.37 -3.41
CA ASN A 151 -0.79 -0.61 -3.40
C ASN A 151 -0.66 -1.30 -2.03
N GLY A 152 -0.75 -0.54 -0.94
CA GLY A 152 -0.79 -1.07 0.42
C GLY A 152 -1.98 -2.01 0.65
N VAL A 153 -3.18 -1.67 0.15
CA VAL A 153 -4.36 -2.55 0.24
C VAL A 153 -4.12 -3.86 -0.51
N PHE A 154 -3.58 -3.83 -1.74
CA PHE A 154 -3.30 -5.05 -2.50
C PHE A 154 -2.24 -5.91 -1.84
N MET A 155 -1.14 -5.29 -1.38
CA MET A 155 -0.09 -5.99 -0.63
C MET A 155 -0.67 -6.69 0.60
N GLY A 156 -1.38 -5.94 1.44
CA GLY A 156 -1.95 -6.43 2.69
C GLY A 156 -2.99 -7.53 2.49
N TYR A 157 -3.85 -7.40 1.48
CA TYR A 157 -4.84 -8.40 1.14
C TYR A 157 -4.20 -9.77 0.83
N PHE A 158 -3.24 -9.82 -0.08
CA PHE A 158 -2.58 -11.08 -0.42
C PHE A 158 -1.63 -11.56 0.67
N PHE A 159 -0.99 -10.64 1.42
CA PHE A 159 -0.12 -10.99 2.53
C PHE A 159 -0.90 -11.63 3.69
N ALA A 160 -2.10 -11.12 4.03
CA ALA A 160 -2.98 -11.74 5.00
C ALA A 160 -3.40 -13.15 4.58
N LYS A 161 -3.74 -13.35 3.31
CA LYS A 161 -4.03 -14.69 2.79
C LYS A 161 -2.82 -15.62 2.85
N TYR A 162 -1.62 -15.13 2.58
CA TYR A 162 -0.38 -15.89 2.78
C TYR A 162 -0.19 -16.32 4.24
N TRP A 163 -0.53 -15.44 5.18
CA TRP A 163 -0.28 -15.67 6.60
C TRP A 163 -1.33 -16.58 7.24
N PHE A 164 -2.61 -16.32 7.02
CA PHE A 164 -3.72 -16.98 7.70
C PHE A 164 -4.31 -18.19 6.95
N GLU A 165 -4.12 -18.30 5.64
CA GLU A 165 -4.62 -19.43 4.86
C GLU A 165 -3.52 -20.47 4.65
N ASN A 166 -3.90 -21.76 4.70
CA ASN A 166 -2.96 -22.85 4.43
C ASN A 166 -2.82 -23.14 2.93
N ASP A 167 -3.84 -22.79 2.16
CA ASP A 167 -3.88 -23.05 0.73
C ASP A 167 -3.18 -21.96 -0.08
N ASN A 168 -2.44 -22.38 -1.10
CA ASN A 168 -1.83 -21.47 -2.09
C ASN A 168 -0.87 -20.42 -1.52
N LYS A 169 -0.21 -20.67 -0.39
CA LYS A 169 0.74 -19.74 0.23
C LYS A 169 1.77 -19.13 -0.74
N PRO A 170 2.49 -19.89 -1.59
CA PRO A 170 3.46 -19.29 -2.51
C PRO A 170 2.81 -18.34 -3.51
N ARG A 171 1.61 -18.66 -4.00
CA ARG A 171 0.84 -17.80 -4.91
C ARG A 171 0.41 -16.51 -4.22
N ASN A 172 -0.06 -16.58 -2.98
CA ASN A 172 -0.49 -15.41 -2.23
C ASN A 172 0.70 -14.50 -1.91
N LEU A 173 1.86 -15.05 -1.51
CA LEU A 173 3.08 -14.26 -1.31
C LEU A 173 3.57 -13.61 -2.62
N PHE A 174 3.53 -14.33 -3.74
CA PHE A 174 3.84 -13.77 -5.05
C PHE A 174 2.95 -12.56 -5.38
N TRP A 175 1.64 -12.68 -5.19
CA TRP A 175 0.71 -11.58 -5.47
C TRP A 175 0.79 -10.44 -4.45
N ALA A 176 1.23 -10.69 -3.20
CA ALA A 176 1.50 -9.65 -2.22
C ALA A 176 2.59 -8.67 -2.70
N LEU A 177 3.54 -9.14 -3.54
CA LEU A 177 4.52 -8.29 -4.19
C LEU A 177 4.10 -7.87 -5.60
N ALA A 178 3.69 -8.82 -6.44
CA ALA A 178 3.48 -8.59 -7.86
C ALA A 178 2.34 -7.61 -8.15
N ALA A 179 1.23 -7.68 -7.40
CA ALA A 179 0.10 -6.78 -7.61
C ALA A 179 0.48 -5.30 -7.38
N PRO A 180 1.06 -4.90 -6.23
CA PRO A 180 1.49 -3.52 -6.04
C PRO A 180 2.64 -3.11 -6.98
N VAL A 181 3.60 -3.99 -7.31
CA VAL A 181 4.65 -3.68 -8.29
C VAL A 181 4.07 -3.35 -9.67
N ILE A 182 3.12 -4.16 -10.16
CA ILE A 182 2.49 -3.92 -11.46
C ILE A 182 1.72 -2.60 -11.46
N THR A 183 0.91 -2.35 -10.43
CA THR A 183 0.07 -1.14 -10.37
C THR A 183 0.91 0.12 -10.17
N HIS A 184 1.95 0.06 -9.36
CA HIS A 184 2.89 1.15 -9.14
C HIS A 184 3.67 1.46 -10.44
N THR A 185 4.29 0.44 -11.02
CA THR A 185 5.03 0.58 -12.29
C THR A 185 4.15 1.18 -13.39
N LEU A 186 2.91 0.71 -13.54
CA LEU A 186 2.01 1.22 -14.57
C LEU A 186 1.65 2.70 -14.33
N TYR A 187 1.39 3.07 -13.09
CA TYR A 187 1.12 4.46 -12.71
C TYR A 187 2.30 5.38 -13.05
N ASP A 188 3.49 5.04 -12.60
CA ASP A 188 4.71 5.81 -12.85
C ASP A 188 5.09 5.84 -14.34
N PHE A 189 5.00 4.69 -15.01
CA PHE A 189 5.27 4.60 -16.43
C PHE A 189 4.40 5.55 -17.26
N ILE A 190 3.10 5.61 -16.98
CA ILE A 190 2.20 6.53 -17.70
C ILE A 190 2.64 7.98 -17.49
N LEU A 191 2.92 8.39 -16.25
CA LEU A 191 3.38 9.74 -15.93
C LEU A 191 4.73 10.07 -16.59
N MET A 192 5.69 9.16 -16.50
CA MET A 192 7.01 9.33 -17.09
C MET A 192 6.94 9.35 -18.62
N TYR A 193 6.11 8.52 -19.22
CA TYR A 193 5.95 8.49 -20.67
C TYR A 193 5.26 9.75 -21.23
N MET A 194 4.33 10.36 -20.49
CA MET A 194 3.75 11.65 -20.84
C MET A 194 4.81 12.77 -20.95
N ASN A 195 5.93 12.69 -20.23
CA ASN A 195 7.02 13.63 -20.32
C ASN A 195 7.91 13.41 -21.57
N VAL A 196 7.91 12.21 -22.12
CA VAL A 196 8.66 11.85 -23.35
C VAL A 196 7.85 12.16 -24.60
N GLU A 197 6.54 11.99 -24.51
CA GLU A 197 5.61 12.15 -25.64
C GLU A 197 5.41 13.63 -26.00
N SER A 198 5.74 13.99 -27.23
CA SER A 198 5.64 15.37 -27.71
C SER A 198 4.24 15.79 -28.18
N SER A 199 3.36 14.81 -28.45
CA SER A 199 1.98 15.07 -28.89
C SER A 199 1.07 15.39 -27.70
N ALA A 200 0.63 16.66 -27.61
CA ALA A 200 -0.29 17.10 -26.55
C ALA A 200 -1.61 16.29 -26.54
N GLY A 201 -2.12 15.91 -27.71
CA GLY A 201 -3.34 15.10 -27.81
C GLY A 201 -3.17 13.71 -27.25
N PHE A 202 -2.06 13.04 -27.53
CA PHE A 202 -1.78 11.71 -27.01
C PHE A 202 -1.46 11.74 -25.51
N SER A 203 -0.71 12.73 -25.02
CA SER A 203 -0.50 12.92 -23.57
C SER A 203 -1.80 13.17 -22.83
N GLY A 204 -2.76 13.90 -23.43
CA GLY A 204 -4.11 14.05 -22.90
C GLY A 204 -4.87 12.72 -22.78
N LEU A 205 -4.77 11.83 -23.77
CA LEU A 205 -5.36 10.49 -23.71
C LEU A 205 -4.72 9.63 -22.62
N LEU A 206 -3.40 9.67 -22.47
CA LEU A 206 -2.70 8.98 -21.38
C LEU A 206 -3.13 9.49 -20.01
N PHE A 207 -3.35 10.79 -19.85
CA PHE A 207 -3.86 11.36 -18.60
C PHE A 207 -5.29 10.87 -18.27
N VAL A 208 -6.18 10.85 -19.26
CA VAL A 208 -7.54 10.29 -19.10
C VAL A 208 -7.48 8.81 -18.71
N PHE A 209 -6.59 8.05 -19.36
CA PHE A 209 -6.36 6.64 -19.00
C PHE A 209 -5.83 6.50 -17.58
N LEU A 210 -4.90 7.36 -17.14
CA LEU A 210 -4.38 7.38 -15.76
C LEU A 210 -5.52 7.61 -14.74
N LEU A 211 -6.39 8.58 -14.99
CA LEU A 211 -7.54 8.84 -14.11
C LEU A 211 -8.50 7.64 -14.04
N TYR A 212 -8.78 7.01 -15.19
CA TYR A 212 -9.57 5.79 -15.24
C TYR A 212 -8.89 4.65 -14.46
N PHE A 213 -7.59 4.48 -14.63
CA PHE A 213 -6.81 3.48 -13.90
C PHE A 213 -6.86 3.72 -12.39
N CYS A 214 -6.65 4.95 -11.91
CA CYS A 214 -6.78 5.31 -10.49
C CYS A 214 -8.19 5.02 -9.95
N PHE A 215 -9.24 5.28 -10.75
CA PHE A 215 -10.61 4.95 -10.38
C PHE A 215 -10.83 3.43 -10.24
N GLN A 216 -10.24 2.61 -11.13
CA GLN A 216 -10.31 1.16 -11.00
C GLN A 216 -9.55 0.65 -9.77
N MET A 217 -8.38 1.21 -9.46
CA MET A 217 -7.64 0.88 -8.24
C MET A 217 -8.47 1.18 -6.99
N LEU A 218 -9.16 2.33 -6.94
CA LEU A 218 -10.09 2.66 -5.84
C LEU A 218 -11.20 1.60 -5.70
N LYS A 219 -11.83 1.19 -6.80
CA LYS A 219 -12.88 0.16 -6.76
C LYS A 219 -12.36 -1.18 -6.26
N TRP A 220 -11.21 -1.62 -6.76
CA TRP A 220 -10.59 -2.88 -6.37
C TRP A 220 -10.15 -2.86 -4.91
N SER A 221 -9.58 -1.75 -4.44
CA SER A 221 -9.19 -1.59 -3.04
C SER A 221 -10.38 -1.68 -2.09
N ARG A 222 -11.48 -0.97 -2.40
CA ARG A 222 -12.72 -1.06 -1.62
C ARG A 222 -13.24 -2.49 -1.54
N LYS A 223 -13.26 -3.19 -2.68
CA LYS A 223 -13.68 -4.59 -2.73
C LYS A 223 -12.82 -5.49 -1.82
N ARG A 224 -11.47 -5.32 -1.83
CA ARG A 224 -10.57 -6.14 -1.00
C ARG A 224 -10.73 -5.86 0.51
N ILE A 225 -10.92 -4.61 0.88
CA ILE A 225 -11.24 -4.23 2.27
C ILE A 225 -12.55 -4.89 2.70
N THR A 226 -13.61 -4.77 1.91
CA THR A 226 -14.91 -5.38 2.22
C THR A 226 -14.81 -6.91 2.33
N GLU A 227 -14.09 -7.59 1.42
CA GLU A 227 -13.91 -9.04 1.45
C GLU A 227 -13.28 -9.52 2.77
N HIS A 228 -12.20 -8.87 3.25
CA HIS A 228 -11.57 -9.25 4.52
C HIS A 228 -12.46 -8.94 5.73
N LEU A 229 -13.09 -7.78 5.78
CA LEU A 229 -14.04 -7.45 6.85
C LEU A 229 -15.18 -8.46 6.94
N GLU A 230 -15.76 -8.88 5.82
CA GLU A 230 -16.83 -9.90 5.80
C GLU A 230 -16.32 -11.27 6.22
N GLU A 231 -15.09 -11.66 5.85
CA GLU A 231 -14.48 -12.91 6.26
C GLU A 231 -14.22 -12.94 7.77
N ASP A 232 -13.66 -11.85 8.32
CA ASP A 232 -13.37 -11.73 9.74
C ASP A 232 -14.65 -11.68 10.58
N ALA A 233 -15.70 -10.98 10.11
CA ALA A 233 -17.02 -10.99 10.75
C ALA A 233 -17.62 -12.39 10.82
N ARG A 234 -17.55 -13.17 9.71
CA ARG A 234 -18.05 -14.56 9.69
C ARG A 234 -17.28 -15.46 10.66
N ASN A 235 -15.97 -15.28 10.79
CA ASN A 235 -15.14 -16.07 11.71
C ASN A 235 -15.51 -15.77 13.17
N LYS A 236 -15.75 -14.51 13.54
CA LYS A 236 -16.21 -14.10 14.88
C LYS A 236 -17.57 -14.68 15.22
N ASP A 237 -18.52 -14.61 14.30
CA ASP A 237 -19.87 -15.18 14.49
C ASP A 237 -19.83 -16.72 14.64
N GLY A 238 -18.99 -17.39 13.87
CA GLY A 238 -18.76 -18.84 13.96
C GLY A 238 -18.19 -19.23 15.31
N TYR A 239 -17.20 -18.50 15.81
CA TYR A 239 -16.61 -18.74 17.13
C TYR A 239 -17.63 -18.55 18.27
N GLN A 240 -18.39 -17.45 18.27
CA GLN A 240 -19.42 -17.19 19.28
C GLN A 240 -20.52 -18.28 19.30
N LYS A 241 -20.93 -18.78 18.12
CA LYS A 241 -21.91 -19.87 18.04
C LYS A 241 -21.34 -21.17 18.61
N SER A 242 -20.08 -21.48 18.38
CA SER A 242 -19.43 -22.68 18.91
C SER A 242 -19.29 -22.63 20.44
N GLU A 243 -18.93 -21.47 21.00
CA GLU A 243 -18.86 -21.29 22.47
C GLU A 243 -20.23 -21.43 23.14
N ARG A 244 -21.28 -20.83 22.55
CA ARG A 244 -22.65 -20.99 23.09
C ARG A 244 -23.09 -22.45 23.08
N SER A 245 -22.83 -23.16 21.98
CA SER A 245 -23.15 -24.58 21.85
C SER A 245 -22.37 -25.43 22.85
N ALA A 246 -21.08 -25.12 23.09
CA ALA A 246 -20.28 -25.80 24.09
C ALA A 246 -20.81 -25.54 25.53
N ASN A 247 -21.12 -24.30 25.87
CA ASN A 247 -21.66 -23.95 27.19
C ASN A 247 -23.04 -24.57 27.42
N ASP A 248 -23.92 -24.60 26.42
CA ASP A 248 -25.22 -25.28 26.49
C ASP A 248 -25.07 -26.81 26.68
N PHE A 249 -24.01 -27.39 26.14
CA PHE A 249 -23.71 -28.82 26.33
C PHE A 249 -23.25 -29.11 27.76
N TYR A 250 -22.36 -28.29 28.34
CA TYR A 250 -21.88 -28.43 29.71
C TYR A 250 -23.00 -28.19 30.75
N ASP A 251 -23.85 -27.15 30.54
CA ASP A 251 -24.97 -26.83 31.46
C ASP A 251 -26.05 -27.93 31.46
N LYS A 252 -26.19 -28.70 30.39
CA LYS A 252 -27.07 -29.88 30.34
C LYS A 252 -26.46 -31.12 30.97
N SER A 253 -25.13 -31.28 30.95
CA SER A 253 -24.45 -32.43 31.58
C SER A 253 -24.41 -32.33 33.09
N ASP A 254 -24.45 -31.14 33.69
CA ASP A 254 -24.45 -30.92 35.14
C ASP A 254 -25.85 -31.05 35.76
N LYS A 255 -26.89 -31.26 34.96
CA LYS A 255 -28.28 -31.43 35.40
C LYS A 255 -28.77 -32.89 35.32
N CYS A 256 -27.91 -33.82 34.95
CA CYS A 256 -28.15 -35.27 34.99
C CYS A 256 -27.37 -35.93 36.12
#